data_6698eddab2385a3b009043a66d77171e
#
_entry.id   6698eddab2385a3b009043a66d77171e
#
_cell.length_a   1.000
_cell.length_b   1.000
_cell.length_c   1.000
_cell.angle_alpha   90.00
_cell.angle_beta   90.00
_cell.angle_gamma   90.00
#
_symmetry.space_group_name_H-M   'P 1'
#
loop_
_entity.id
_entity.type
_entity.pdbx_description
1 polymer ?
#
loop_
_entity_poly.entity_id
_entity_poly.type
_entity_poly.pdbx_seq_one_letter_code
_entity_poly.pdbx_strand_id
1 'polypeptide(L)' 'MSPKKDDVAKLFGQRVRELRKKQGFSQESFAMHCGLDRTYLGGIERGERNVALRNIKKIANGLGISVFELFKGF' A
#
# COMPACT_ATOMS: atom_id res chain seq x y z
N MET A 1 -4.12 -4.89 -24.76
CA MET A 1 -4.82 -5.74 -23.80
C MET A 1 -5.06 -4.98 -22.51
N SER A 2 -6.29 -4.94 -22.03
CA SER A 2 -6.60 -4.25 -20.79
C SER A 2 -6.08 -5.05 -19.59
N PRO A 3 -5.48 -4.41 -18.61
CA PRO A 3 -5.08 -5.12 -17.40
C PRO A 3 -6.32 -5.66 -16.69
N LYS A 4 -6.19 -6.77 -16.05
CA LYS A 4 -7.25 -7.32 -15.25
C LYS A 4 -7.43 -6.45 -14.01
N LYS A 5 -8.65 -6.43 -13.48
CA LYS A 5 -8.99 -5.69 -12.29
C LYS A 5 -8.02 -5.99 -11.14
N ASP A 6 -7.64 -7.26 -11.00
CA ASP A 6 -6.75 -7.71 -9.92
C ASP A 6 -5.33 -7.21 -10.06
N ASP A 7 -4.90 -6.91 -11.27
CA ASP A 7 -3.53 -6.49 -11.52
C ASP A 7 -3.20 -5.16 -10.84
N VAL A 8 -4.16 -4.23 -10.84
CA VAL A 8 -3.97 -2.93 -10.18
C VAL A 8 -3.78 -3.11 -8.68
N ALA A 9 -4.61 -3.95 -8.06
CA ALA A 9 -4.51 -4.20 -6.63
C ALA A 9 -3.18 -4.87 -6.29
N LYS A 10 -2.73 -5.82 -7.10
CA LYS A 10 -1.45 -6.49 -6.89
C LYS A 10 -0.28 -5.55 -7.07
N LEU A 11 -0.31 -4.73 -8.10
CA LEU A 11 0.75 -3.75 -8.34
C LEU A 11 0.83 -2.75 -7.19
N PHE A 12 -0.31 -2.28 -6.73
CA PHE A 12 -0.35 -1.36 -5.60
C PHE A 12 0.20 -2.02 -4.34
N GLY A 13 -0.23 -3.25 -4.06
CA GLY A 13 0.25 -3.99 -2.89
C GLY A 13 1.74 -4.21 -2.90
N GLN A 14 2.30 -4.57 -4.05
CA GLN A 14 3.74 -4.75 -4.21
C GLN A 14 4.48 -3.44 -3.98
N ARG A 15 3.96 -2.34 -4.50
CA ARG A 15 4.57 -1.03 -4.34
C ARG A 15 4.62 -0.64 -2.86
N VAL A 16 3.51 -0.83 -2.14
CA VAL A 16 3.44 -0.55 -0.72
C VAL A 16 4.46 -1.39 0.05
N ARG A 17 4.49 -2.69 -0.26
CA ARG A 17 5.42 -3.59 0.42
C ARG A 17 6.88 -3.20 0.19
N GLU A 18 7.24 -2.87 -1.04
CA GLU A 18 8.60 -2.47 -1.37
C GLU A 18 9.01 -1.21 -0.62
N LEU A 19 8.15 -0.19 -0.64
CA LEU A 19 8.44 1.06 0.05
C LEU A 19 8.51 0.88 1.55
N ARG A 20 7.61 0.07 2.11
CA ARG A 20 7.62 -0.26 3.53
C ARG A 20 8.94 -0.90 3.94
N LYS A 21 9.36 -1.91 3.20
CA LYS A 21 10.59 -2.64 3.50
C LYS A 21 11.82 -1.75 3.33
N LYS A 22 11.80 -0.91 2.30
CA LYS A 22 12.90 0.02 2.05
C LYS A 22 13.10 0.96 3.22
N GLN A 23 12.04 1.32 3.93
CA GLN A 23 12.12 2.19 5.10
C GLN A 23 12.34 1.42 6.41
N GLY A 24 12.48 0.11 6.33
CA GLY A 24 12.79 -0.70 7.49
C GLY A 24 11.62 -1.10 8.38
N PHE A 25 10.39 -0.89 7.92
CA PHE A 25 9.21 -1.25 8.70
C PHE A 25 8.86 -2.72 8.55
N SER A 26 8.48 -3.35 9.66
CA SER A 26 7.76 -4.61 9.61
C SER A 26 6.31 -4.31 9.20
N GLN A 27 5.57 -5.32 8.79
CA GLN A 27 4.16 -5.13 8.45
C GLN A 27 3.37 -4.61 9.65
N GLU A 28 3.61 -5.18 10.82
CA GLU A 28 2.93 -4.78 12.05
C GLU A 28 3.26 -3.34 12.44
N SER A 29 4.54 -2.98 12.45
CA SER A 29 4.95 -1.62 12.84
C SER A 29 4.45 -0.58 11.84
N PHE A 30 4.44 -0.92 10.56
CA PHE A 30 3.96 0.01 9.54
C PHE A 30 2.45 0.22 9.63
N ALA A 31 1.70 -0.86 9.87
CA ALA A 31 0.25 -0.74 10.05
C ALA A 31 -0.07 0.19 11.22
N MET A 32 0.62 -0.01 12.34
CA MET A 32 0.45 0.85 13.52
C MET A 32 0.81 2.30 13.18
N HIS A 33 1.91 2.49 12.48
CA HIS A 33 2.38 3.83 12.09
C HIS A 33 1.36 4.55 11.19
N CYS A 34 0.70 3.81 10.30
CA CYS A 34 -0.30 4.38 9.39
C CYS A 34 -1.69 4.50 9.99
N GLY A 35 -1.91 3.91 11.16
CA GLY A 35 -3.25 3.86 11.76
C GLY A 35 -4.16 2.86 11.07
N LEU A 36 -3.59 1.76 10.60
CA LEU A 36 -4.33 0.69 9.91
C LEU A 36 -4.23 -0.59 10.70
N ASP A 37 -5.21 -1.46 10.51
CA ASP A 37 -5.17 -2.80 11.05
C ASP A 37 -4.14 -3.63 10.28
N ARG A 38 -3.35 -4.43 11.00
CA ARG A 38 -2.31 -5.24 10.39
C ARG A 38 -2.86 -6.22 9.37
N THR A 39 -3.99 -6.87 9.68
CA THR A 39 -4.63 -7.83 8.77
C THR A 39 -5.04 -7.14 7.47
N TYR A 40 -5.58 -5.94 7.58
CA TYR A 40 -5.98 -5.15 6.42
C TYR A 40 -4.75 -4.79 5.56
N LEU A 41 -3.69 -4.30 6.19
CA LEU A 41 -2.45 -3.98 5.47
C LEU A 41 -1.89 -5.21 4.76
N GLY A 42 -1.90 -6.37 5.44
CA GLY A 42 -1.46 -7.62 4.83
C GLY A 42 -2.25 -7.97 3.58
N GLY A 43 -3.57 -7.80 3.64
CA GLY A 43 -4.44 -8.02 2.49
C GLY A 43 -4.13 -7.06 1.34
N ILE A 44 -3.84 -5.80 1.66
CA ILE A 44 -3.45 -4.79 0.66
C ILE A 44 -2.17 -5.25 -0.05
N GLU A 45 -1.18 -5.67 0.71
CA GLU A 45 0.11 -6.06 0.15
C GLU A 45 0.01 -7.32 -0.72
N ARG A 46 -0.94 -8.19 -0.44
CA ARG A 46 -1.17 -9.39 -1.25
C ARG A 46 -2.07 -9.12 -2.46
N GLY A 47 -2.57 -7.88 -2.59
CA GLY A 47 -3.45 -7.54 -3.71
C GLY A 47 -4.86 -8.05 -3.56
N GLU A 48 -5.29 -8.31 -2.34
CA GLU A 48 -6.62 -8.86 -2.04
C GLU A 48 -7.66 -7.83 -1.69
N ARG A 49 -7.25 -6.57 -1.55
CA ARG A 49 -8.14 -5.50 -1.12
C ARG A 49 -8.27 -4.41 -2.17
N ASN A 50 -9.47 -3.89 -2.25
CA ASN A 50 -9.76 -2.69 -3.04
C ASN A 50 -9.69 -1.51 -2.07
N VAL A 51 -8.57 -0.80 -2.09
CA VAL A 51 -8.22 0.14 -1.03
C VAL A 51 -8.98 1.46 -1.17
N ALA A 52 -9.65 1.89 -0.10
CA ALA A 52 -10.36 3.16 -0.07
C ALA A 52 -9.36 4.32 -0.15
N LEU A 53 -9.79 5.43 -0.77
CA LEU A 53 -8.94 6.61 -0.95
C LEU A 53 -8.36 7.12 0.36
N ARG A 54 -9.15 7.13 1.44
CA ARG A 54 -8.64 7.59 2.74
C ARG A 54 -7.50 6.73 3.25
N ASN A 55 -7.54 5.44 2.97
CA ASN A 55 -6.49 4.52 3.41
C ASN A 55 -5.25 4.63 2.54
N ILE A 56 -5.43 4.92 1.25
CA ILE A 56 -4.31 5.25 0.37
C ILE A 56 -3.57 6.46 0.92
N LYS A 57 -4.31 7.47 1.36
CA LYS A 57 -3.72 8.67 1.94
C LYS A 57 -2.98 8.38 3.24
N LYS A 58 -3.53 7.51 4.08
CA LYS A 58 -2.87 7.08 5.32
C LYS A 58 -1.54 6.39 5.03
N ILE A 59 -1.51 5.54 4.00
CA ILE A 59 -0.28 4.84 3.61
C ILE A 59 0.76 5.82 3.09
N ALA A 60 0.35 6.73 2.20
CA ALA A 60 1.25 7.75 1.67
C ALA A 60 1.83 8.60 2.80
N ASN A 61 0.98 9.03 3.74
CA ASN A 61 1.43 9.80 4.89
C ASN A 61 2.42 9.00 5.75
N GLY A 62 2.12 7.72 5.97
CA GLY A 62 3.00 6.85 6.74
C GLY A 62 4.36 6.67 6.09
N LEU A 63 4.42 6.68 4.77
CA LEU A 63 5.67 6.58 4.01
C LEU A 63 6.35 7.95 3.86
N GLY A 64 5.67 9.04 4.21
CA GLY A 64 6.23 10.38 4.05
C GLY A 64 6.31 10.84 2.60
N ILE A 65 5.42 10.33 1.74
CA ILE A 65 5.39 10.68 0.32
C ILE A 65 4.00 11.13 -0.08
N SER A 66 3.89 11.75 -1.25
CA SER A 66 2.59 12.15 -1.78
C SER A 66 1.87 10.92 -2.36
N VAL A 67 0.56 11.04 -2.53
CA VAL A 67 -0.21 10.00 -3.21
C VAL A 67 0.29 9.85 -4.64
N PHE A 68 0.66 10.95 -5.27
CA PHE A 68 1.22 10.92 -6.62
C PHE A 68 2.48 10.04 -6.67
N GLU A 69 3.39 10.26 -5.71
CA GLU A 69 4.64 9.49 -5.63
C GLU A 69 4.35 8.00 -5.38
N LEU A 70 3.35 7.72 -4.54
CA LEU A 70 2.96 6.35 -4.23
C LEU A 70 2.56 5.58 -5.49
N PHE A 71 1.90 6.27 -6.44
CA PHE A 71 1.44 5.65 -7.68
C PHE A 71 2.41 5.81 -8.84
N LYS A 72 3.62 6.25 -8.57
CA LYS A 72 4.62 6.42 -9.63
C LYS A 72 4.87 5.09 -10.34
N GLY A 73 4.82 5.12 -11.67
CA GLY A 73 5.05 3.92 -12.47
C GLY A 73 3.78 3.14 -12.81
N PHE A 74 2.64 3.64 -12.41
CA PHE A 74 1.36 2.98 -12.71
C PHE A 74 0.80 3.42 -14.05
#